data_b1b0f461b493f254addd73f367efc818
#
_entry.id   b1b0f461b493f254addd73f367efc818
#
_cell.length_a   1.000
_cell.length_b   1.000
_cell.length_c   1.000
_cell.angle_alpha   90.00
_cell.angle_beta   90.00
_cell.angle_gamma   90.00
#
_symmetry.space_group_name_H-M   'P 1'
#
loop_
_entity.id
_entity.type
_entity.pdbx_description
1 polymer ?
#
loop_
_entity_poly.entity_id
_entity_poly.type
_entity_poly.pdbx_seq_one_letter_code
_entity_poly.pdbx_strand_id
1 'polypeptide(L)'
;TEMMDAATINLVPAVLEARGIGCLDLTGGAPELNPRFRELVIAARRLGVTVIDRCNLTILSEPHQEDLAAFLAAQGVTVVASLPCYSAGNVDQQRGDGVFARSITGLRQLNALGYGMKDSGLELDLVYNPQGPSLPPAQEGLEADYKRELAERFGIRFNRLYTIANMPIQRFAAVLRQQGQL
;
A
#
# COMPACT_ATOMS: atom_id res chain seq x y z
N THR A 1 12.43 -0.86 14.18
CA THR A 1 12.45 -0.65 12.72
C THR A 1 13.32 0.57 12.46
N GLU A 2 14.34 0.44 11.64
CA GLU A 2 15.16 1.59 11.24
C GLU A 2 14.35 2.51 10.34
N MET A 3 14.48 3.82 10.56
CA MET A 3 13.87 4.85 9.73
C MET A 3 14.99 5.62 9.02
N MET A 4 14.71 6.03 7.79
CA MET A 4 15.61 6.91 7.05
C MET A 4 15.73 8.24 7.81
N ASP A 5 16.94 8.72 8.02
CA ASP A 5 17.21 9.96 8.73
C ASP A 5 16.91 11.21 7.89
N ALA A 6 16.82 12.34 8.55
CA ALA A 6 16.49 13.61 7.90
C ALA A 6 17.54 14.03 6.85
N ALA A 7 18.82 13.74 7.07
CA ALA A 7 19.89 14.11 6.15
C ALA A 7 19.73 13.34 4.83
N THR A 8 19.49 12.03 4.93
CA THR A 8 19.24 11.16 3.76
C THR A 8 17.95 11.57 3.02
N ILE A 9 16.85 11.83 3.75
CA ILE A 9 15.59 12.28 3.14
C ILE A 9 15.78 13.57 2.36
N ASN A 10 16.53 14.54 2.89
CA ASN A 10 16.77 15.80 2.22
C ASN A 10 17.57 15.69 0.91
N LEU A 11 18.28 14.57 0.68
CA LEU A 11 18.98 14.32 -0.57
C LEU A 11 18.02 13.81 -1.67
N VAL A 12 16.89 13.20 -1.30
CA VAL A 12 15.99 12.56 -2.28
C VAL A 12 15.49 13.55 -3.33
N PRO A 13 14.95 14.75 -3.00
CA PRO A 13 14.48 15.68 -4.02
C PRO A 13 15.58 16.12 -4.99
N ALA A 14 16.79 16.38 -4.49
CA ALA A 14 17.93 16.73 -5.33
C ALA A 14 18.31 15.62 -6.31
N VAL A 15 18.25 14.35 -5.87
CA VAL A 15 18.51 13.18 -6.73
C VAL A 15 17.39 13.02 -7.78
N LEU A 16 16.12 13.18 -7.39
CA LEU A 16 14.99 13.13 -8.32
C LEU A 16 15.16 14.14 -9.46
N GLU A 17 15.47 15.38 -9.12
CA GLU A 17 15.69 16.47 -10.07
C GLU A 17 16.92 16.23 -10.94
N ALA A 18 18.08 15.97 -10.35
CA ALA A 18 19.36 15.80 -11.06
C ALA A 18 19.37 14.60 -12.01
N ARG A 19 18.54 13.59 -11.76
CA ARG A 19 18.46 12.37 -12.57
C ARG A 19 17.22 12.30 -13.44
N GLY A 20 16.34 13.30 -13.42
CA GLY A 20 15.10 13.31 -14.19
C GLY A 20 14.16 12.14 -13.82
N ILE A 21 14.12 11.76 -12.54
CA ILE A 21 13.31 10.64 -12.08
C ILE A 21 11.84 11.08 -11.99
N GLY A 22 10.97 10.42 -12.74
CA GLY A 22 9.55 10.78 -12.83
C GLY A 22 8.65 10.12 -11.79
N CYS A 23 9.15 9.16 -11.00
CA CYS A 23 8.35 8.43 -10.03
C CYS A 23 9.15 8.15 -8.75
N LEU A 24 8.54 8.41 -7.60
CA LEU A 24 9.05 8.08 -6.26
C LEU A 24 8.11 7.05 -5.63
N ASP A 25 8.59 5.82 -5.41
CA ASP A 25 7.85 4.72 -4.79
C ASP A 25 8.30 4.59 -3.32
N LEU A 26 7.42 4.94 -2.40
CA LEU A 26 7.65 4.92 -0.96
C LEU A 26 7.20 3.58 -0.38
N THR A 27 8.13 2.84 0.20
CA THR A 27 7.89 1.51 0.75
C THR A 27 8.62 1.31 2.07
N GLY A 28 8.16 0.33 2.85
CA GLY A 28 8.74 -0.02 4.13
C GLY A 28 7.73 -0.70 5.04
N GLY A 29 7.92 -0.61 6.35
CA GLY A 29 6.93 -1.09 7.31
C GLY A 29 5.69 -0.19 7.34
N ALA A 30 5.89 1.10 7.49
CA ALA A 30 4.91 2.18 7.35
C ALA A 30 5.69 3.48 7.10
N PRO A 31 5.92 3.86 5.83
CA PRO A 31 6.69 5.06 5.50
C PRO A 31 6.05 6.34 6.08
N GLU A 32 4.75 6.34 6.24
CA GLU A 32 3.94 7.44 6.76
C GLU A 32 4.26 7.80 8.22
N LEU A 33 4.85 6.87 8.98
CA LEU A 33 5.32 7.11 10.35
C LEU A 33 6.63 7.89 10.41
N ASN A 34 7.33 8.06 9.28
CA ASN A 34 8.52 8.89 9.26
C ASN A 34 8.11 10.37 9.42
N PRO A 35 8.67 11.11 10.39
CA PRO A 35 8.29 12.51 10.63
C PRO A 35 8.47 13.42 9.40
N ARG A 36 9.33 13.02 8.46
CA ARG A 36 9.62 13.77 7.24
C ARG A 36 8.86 13.27 6.01
N PHE A 37 7.97 12.27 6.17
CA PHE A 37 7.20 11.70 5.06
C PHE A 37 6.44 12.76 4.27
N ARG A 38 5.65 13.59 4.96
CA ARG A 38 4.83 14.62 4.32
C ARG A 38 5.67 15.67 3.58
N GLU A 39 6.80 16.07 4.17
CA GLU A 39 7.72 17.02 3.54
C GLU A 39 8.33 16.44 2.26
N LEU A 40 8.74 15.16 2.29
CA LEU A 40 9.27 14.46 1.13
C LEU A 40 8.24 14.35 0.01
N VAL A 41 7.00 13.96 0.34
CA VAL A 41 5.89 13.90 -0.63
C VAL A 41 5.68 15.26 -1.29
N ILE A 42 5.54 16.33 -0.49
CA ILE A 42 5.35 17.69 -1.01
C ILE A 42 6.51 18.11 -1.92
N ALA A 43 7.76 17.84 -1.52
CA ALA A 43 8.93 18.19 -2.30
C ALA A 43 8.96 17.46 -3.65
N ALA A 44 8.68 16.15 -3.66
CA ALA A 44 8.60 15.36 -4.89
C ALA A 44 7.47 15.85 -5.82
N ARG A 45 6.29 16.13 -5.26
CA ARG A 45 5.14 16.64 -6.06
C ARG A 45 5.41 18.03 -6.66
N ARG A 46 6.15 18.89 -5.98
CA ARG A 46 6.57 20.20 -6.53
C ARG A 46 7.50 20.06 -7.73
N LEU A 47 8.27 18.98 -7.80
CA LEU A 47 9.11 18.64 -8.98
C LEU A 47 8.32 17.98 -10.11
N GLY A 48 7.01 17.80 -9.96
CA GLY A 48 6.18 17.09 -10.93
C GLY A 48 6.34 15.56 -10.90
N VAL A 49 7.03 15.02 -9.89
CA VAL A 49 7.27 13.59 -9.73
C VAL A 49 6.00 12.90 -9.24
N THR A 50 5.63 11.80 -9.88
CA THR A 50 4.58 10.91 -9.37
C THR A 50 5.04 10.26 -8.07
N VAL A 51 4.20 10.29 -7.04
CA VAL A 51 4.49 9.63 -5.76
C VAL A 51 3.55 8.46 -5.59
N ILE A 52 4.13 7.30 -5.28
CA ILE A 52 3.41 6.08 -4.90
C ILE A 52 3.67 5.81 -3.42
N ASP A 53 2.60 5.61 -2.66
CA ASP A 53 2.67 5.18 -1.27
C ASP A 53 2.21 3.72 -1.14
N ARG A 54 3.14 2.84 -0.72
CA ARG A 54 2.82 1.43 -0.45
C ARG A 54 2.27 1.28 0.95
N CYS A 55 1.01 1.61 1.04
CA CYS A 55 0.28 1.82 2.27
C CYS A 55 -0.11 0.49 2.95
N ASN A 56 0.13 0.42 4.25
CA ASN A 56 -0.57 -0.52 5.12
C ASN A 56 -1.84 0.18 5.64
N LEU A 57 -3.00 -0.20 5.14
CA LEU A 57 -4.29 0.49 5.39
C LEU A 57 -4.59 0.78 6.86
N THR A 58 -4.02 0.02 7.79
CA THR A 58 -4.23 0.26 9.23
C THR A 58 -3.62 1.56 9.72
N ILE A 59 -2.63 2.12 8.96
CA ILE A 59 -2.03 3.41 9.29
C ILE A 59 -3.06 4.55 9.32
N LEU A 60 -4.08 4.47 8.47
CA LEU A 60 -5.15 5.45 8.38
C LEU A 60 -6.03 5.51 9.65
N SER A 61 -5.88 4.53 10.54
CA SER A 61 -6.60 4.45 11.83
C SER A 61 -5.66 4.66 13.03
N GLU A 62 -4.38 4.93 12.79
CA GLU A 62 -3.42 5.16 13.88
C GLU A 62 -3.57 6.58 14.45
N PRO A 63 -3.34 6.75 15.76
CA PRO A 63 -3.35 8.07 16.38
C PRO A 63 -2.39 9.05 15.66
N HIS A 64 -2.81 10.30 15.49
CA HIS A 64 -2.09 11.36 14.80
C HIS A 64 -1.94 11.16 13.27
N GLN A 65 -2.72 10.25 12.67
CA GLN A 65 -2.81 10.03 11.23
C GLN A 65 -4.24 10.25 10.68
N GLU A 66 -5.11 10.91 11.45
CA GLU A 66 -6.52 11.11 11.12
C GLU A 66 -6.72 11.91 9.80
N ASP A 67 -5.77 12.78 9.46
CA ASP A 67 -5.77 13.59 8.24
C ASP A 67 -4.93 13.00 7.09
N LEU A 68 -4.28 11.84 7.30
CA LEU A 68 -3.35 11.27 6.33
C LEU A 68 -4.02 10.99 4.98
N ALA A 69 -5.20 10.37 4.98
CA ALA A 69 -5.92 10.08 3.74
C ALA A 69 -6.23 11.37 2.95
N ALA A 70 -6.66 12.44 3.66
CA ALA A 70 -6.92 13.73 3.04
C ALA A 70 -5.63 14.37 2.50
N PHE A 71 -4.52 14.25 3.21
CA PHE A 71 -3.20 14.71 2.76
C PHE A 71 -2.76 13.99 1.48
N LEU A 72 -2.85 12.65 1.44
CA LEU A 72 -2.49 11.86 0.26
C LEU A 72 -3.34 12.27 -0.96
N ALA A 73 -4.65 12.47 -0.77
CA ALA A 73 -5.55 12.93 -1.81
C ALA A 73 -5.20 14.33 -2.31
N ALA A 74 -4.94 15.28 -1.40
CA ALA A 74 -4.58 16.65 -1.74
C ALA A 74 -3.26 16.74 -2.52
N GLN A 75 -2.32 15.81 -2.27
CA GLN A 75 -1.05 15.71 -3.00
C GLN A 75 -1.16 14.86 -4.26
N GLY A 76 -2.30 14.22 -4.55
CA GLY A 76 -2.46 13.34 -5.70
C GLY A 76 -1.49 12.15 -5.65
N VAL A 77 -1.29 11.58 -4.46
CA VAL A 77 -0.44 10.39 -4.27
C VAL A 77 -1.19 9.15 -4.74
N THR A 78 -0.55 8.30 -5.54
CA THR A 78 -1.09 6.97 -5.86
C THR A 78 -0.95 6.07 -4.63
N VAL A 79 -2.05 5.47 -4.19
CA VAL A 79 -2.04 4.54 -3.04
C VAL A 79 -2.03 3.11 -3.55
N VAL A 80 -1.01 2.34 -3.16
CA VAL A 80 -0.90 0.90 -3.43
C VAL A 80 -1.03 0.15 -2.11
N ALA A 81 -2.23 -0.32 -1.82
CA ALA A 81 -2.57 -0.85 -0.51
C ALA A 81 -2.52 -2.39 -0.45
N SER A 82 -1.91 -2.92 0.59
CA SER A 82 -1.83 -4.37 0.80
C SER A 82 -3.12 -4.91 1.40
N LEU A 83 -3.87 -5.71 0.63
CA LEU A 83 -5.04 -6.45 1.10
C LEU A 83 -4.93 -7.92 0.66
N PRO A 84 -4.37 -8.80 1.50
CA PRO A 84 -4.03 -10.18 1.12
C PRO A 84 -5.25 -11.07 0.86
N CYS A 85 -6.44 -10.66 1.29
CA CYS A 85 -7.70 -11.35 0.99
C CYS A 85 -8.88 -10.40 1.14
N TYR A 86 -10.01 -10.72 0.51
CA TYR A 86 -11.29 -10.02 0.67
C TYR A 86 -12.19 -10.62 1.78
N SER A 87 -11.66 -11.55 2.58
CA SER A 87 -12.37 -12.16 3.73
C SER A 87 -11.62 -11.92 5.05
N ALA A 88 -12.38 -11.69 6.12
CA ALA A 88 -11.83 -11.42 7.45
C ALA A 88 -10.92 -12.55 7.95
N GLY A 89 -11.41 -13.81 7.88
CA GLY A 89 -10.68 -14.95 8.41
C GLY A 89 -9.26 -15.12 7.87
N ASN A 90 -9.07 -14.86 6.58
CA ASN A 90 -7.75 -14.99 5.95
C ASN A 90 -6.83 -13.81 6.26
N VAL A 91 -7.36 -12.58 6.33
CA VAL A 91 -6.55 -11.38 6.65
C VAL A 91 -6.15 -11.37 8.10
N ASP A 92 -7.08 -11.64 9.01
CA ASP A 92 -6.81 -11.63 10.44
C ASP A 92 -5.86 -12.78 10.84
N GLN A 93 -5.95 -13.93 10.17
CA GLN A 93 -4.98 -15.01 10.36
C GLN A 93 -3.56 -14.63 9.92
N GLN A 94 -3.42 -13.81 8.87
CA GLN A 94 -2.11 -13.38 8.37
C GLN A 94 -1.52 -12.21 9.15
N ARG A 95 -2.35 -11.28 9.62
CA ARG A 95 -1.93 -9.95 10.07
C ARG A 95 -2.37 -9.60 11.49
N GLY A 96 -3.15 -10.46 12.13
CA GLY A 96 -3.71 -10.25 13.47
C GLY A 96 -5.17 -9.82 13.47
N ASP A 97 -5.80 -10.01 14.62
CA ASP A 97 -7.23 -9.75 14.80
C ASP A 97 -7.62 -8.30 14.52
N GLY A 98 -8.73 -8.11 13.81
CA GLY A 98 -9.29 -6.80 13.49
C GLY A 98 -8.56 -6.02 12.41
N VAL A 99 -7.48 -6.54 11.82
CA VAL A 99 -6.76 -5.87 10.71
C VAL A 99 -7.64 -5.74 9.49
N PHE A 100 -8.46 -6.76 9.19
CA PHE A 100 -9.40 -6.69 8.07
C PHE A 100 -10.40 -5.55 8.22
N ALA A 101 -11.05 -5.44 9.38
CA ALA A 101 -12.04 -4.38 9.63
C ALA A 101 -11.43 -2.98 9.51
N ARG A 102 -10.23 -2.77 10.07
CA ARG A 102 -9.49 -1.51 9.92
C ARG A 102 -9.11 -1.23 8.48
N SER A 103 -8.69 -2.26 7.72
CA SER A 103 -8.37 -2.12 6.29
C SER A 103 -9.60 -1.71 5.47
N ILE A 104 -10.76 -2.30 5.72
CA ILE A 104 -12.03 -1.92 5.08
C ILE A 104 -12.40 -0.47 5.42
N THR A 105 -12.21 -0.05 6.67
CA THR A 105 -12.44 1.34 7.08
C THR A 105 -11.50 2.29 6.32
N GLY A 106 -10.22 1.99 6.23
CA GLY A 106 -9.25 2.80 5.48
C GLY A 106 -9.59 2.90 3.98
N LEU A 107 -10.00 1.78 3.37
CA LEU A 107 -10.45 1.79 1.96
C LEU A 107 -11.68 2.67 1.75
N ARG A 108 -12.64 2.64 2.67
CA ARG A 108 -13.83 3.52 2.62
C ARG A 108 -13.44 5.00 2.78
N GLN A 109 -12.49 5.32 3.67
CA GLN A 109 -11.98 6.70 3.80
C GLN A 109 -11.34 7.18 2.50
N LEU A 110 -10.51 6.36 1.86
CA LEU A 110 -9.89 6.68 0.56
C LEU A 110 -10.95 6.84 -0.53
N ASN A 111 -11.93 5.93 -0.63
CA ASN A 111 -13.02 6.04 -1.60
C ASN A 111 -13.87 7.31 -1.39
N ALA A 112 -14.13 7.71 -0.15
CA ALA A 112 -14.88 8.94 0.16
C ALA A 112 -14.15 10.21 -0.35
N LEU A 113 -12.82 10.15 -0.50
CA LEU A 113 -11.99 11.22 -1.06
C LEU A 113 -11.83 11.15 -2.58
N GLY A 114 -12.39 10.12 -3.23
CA GLY A 114 -12.35 9.92 -4.67
C GLY A 114 -11.36 8.88 -5.16
N TYR A 115 -10.56 8.28 -4.30
CA TYR A 115 -9.66 7.18 -4.69
C TYR A 115 -10.43 6.00 -5.29
N GLY A 116 -9.88 5.40 -6.36
CA GLY A 116 -10.51 4.27 -7.04
C GLY A 116 -11.79 4.61 -7.82
N MET A 117 -12.19 5.89 -7.84
CA MET A 117 -13.36 6.35 -8.58
C MET A 117 -12.96 6.75 -10.00
N LYS A 118 -13.87 6.51 -10.94
CA LYS A 118 -13.69 6.91 -12.34
C LYS A 118 -13.52 8.43 -12.43
N ASP A 119 -12.57 8.86 -13.24
CA ASP A 119 -12.30 10.26 -13.58
C ASP A 119 -11.90 11.17 -12.39
N SER A 120 -11.61 10.60 -11.22
CA SER A 120 -11.13 11.37 -10.05
C SER A 120 -9.67 11.78 -10.13
N GLY A 121 -8.87 11.05 -10.90
CA GLY A 121 -7.40 11.21 -10.93
C GLY A 121 -6.67 10.65 -9.69
N LEU A 122 -7.39 10.06 -8.73
CA LEU A 122 -6.83 9.47 -7.52
C LEU A 122 -6.81 7.93 -7.66
N GLU A 123 -5.62 7.40 -7.90
CA GLU A 123 -5.44 5.96 -8.09
C GLU A 123 -5.32 5.21 -6.76
N LEU A 124 -6.12 4.16 -6.62
CA LEU A 124 -6.06 3.18 -5.54
C LEU A 124 -5.87 1.80 -6.16
N ASP A 125 -4.71 1.23 -5.94
CA ASP A 125 -4.42 -0.14 -6.34
C ASP A 125 -4.31 -1.05 -5.12
N LEU A 126 -4.66 -2.31 -5.27
CA LEU A 126 -4.53 -3.31 -4.22
C LEU A 126 -3.41 -4.30 -4.54
N VAL A 127 -2.80 -4.86 -3.51
CA VAL A 127 -1.80 -5.92 -3.62
C VAL A 127 -2.30 -7.16 -2.90
N TYR A 128 -2.41 -8.24 -3.67
CA TYR A 128 -2.56 -9.60 -3.16
C TYR A 128 -1.19 -10.23 -2.92
N ASN A 129 -1.01 -10.79 -1.73
CA ASN A 129 0.17 -11.56 -1.38
C ASN A 129 -0.28 -12.94 -0.87
N PRO A 130 0.08 -14.05 -1.58
CA PRO A 130 -0.29 -15.39 -1.15
C PRO A 130 0.39 -15.77 0.17
N GLN A 131 -0.21 -16.70 0.89
CA GLN A 131 0.42 -17.31 2.06
C GLN A 131 1.47 -18.35 1.62
N GLY A 132 2.60 -18.36 2.32
CA GLY A 132 3.63 -19.37 2.13
C GLY A 132 4.27 -19.37 0.73
N PRO A 133 4.74 -20.52 0.26
CA PRO A 133 5.47 -20.68 -1.02
C PRO A 133 4.56 -20.82 -2.24
N SER A 134 3.25 -20.63 -2.07
CA SER A 134 2.29 -20.77 -3.17
C SER A 134 2.40 -19.61 -4.16
N LEU A 135 2.27 -19.92 -5.43
CA LEU A 135 2.09 -18.89 -6.45
C LEU A 135 0.65 -18.34 -6.39
N PRO A 136 0.47 -17.05 -6.71
CA PRO A 136 -0.86 -16.47 -6.78
C PRO A 136 -1.66 -17.11 -7.94
N PRO A 137 -3.01 -17.08 -7.87
CA PRO A 137 -3.85 -17.38 -9.02
C PRO A 137 -3.60 -16.41 -10.18
N ALA A 138 -4.18 -16.69 -11.35
CA ALA A 138 -4.13 -15.79 -12.48
C ALA A 138 -4.72 -14.41 -12.09
N GLN A 139 -3.97 -13.34 -12.34
CA GLN A 139 -4.27 -11.99 -11.86
C GLN A 139 -5.64 -11.49 -12.32
N GLU A 140 -6.00 -11.70 -13.58
CA GLU A 140 -7.26 -11.20 -14.15
C GLU A 140 -8.50 -11.77 -13.43
N GLY A 141 -8.52 -13.10 -13.19
CA GLY A 141 -9.60 -13.75 -12.46
C GLY A 141 -9.68 -13.29 -11.01
N LEU A 142 -8.53 -13.20 -10.36
CA LEU A 142 -8.46 -12.74 -8.98
C LEU A 142 -8.89 -11.28 -8.84
N GLU A 143 -8.50 -10.40 -9.76
CA GLU A 143 -8.93 -9.00 -9.77
C GLU A 143 -10.44 -8.88 -9.94
N ALA A 144 -11.04 -9.67 -10.83
CA ALA A 144 -12.48 -9.68 -11.02
C ALA A 144 -13.23 -10.09 -9.74
N ASP A 145 -12.73 -11.13 -9.04
CA ASP A 145 -13.29 -11.55 -7.76
C ASP A 145 -13.15 -10.47 -6.68
N TYR A 146 -11.98 -9.85 -6.54
CA TYR A 146 -11.77 -8.75 -5.61
C TYR A 146 -12.72 -7.58 -5.89
N LYS A 147 -12.87 -7.18 -7.15
CA LYS A 147 -13.78 -6.09 -7.55
C LYS A 147 -15.23 -6.40 -7.19
N ARG A 148 -15.69 -7.63 -7.48
CA ARG A 148 -17.03 -8.08 -7.14
C ARG A 148 -17.25 -8.10 -5.63
N GLU A 149 -16.44 -8.84 -4.89
CA GLU A 149 -16.60 -9.06 -3.45
C GLU A 149 -16.51 -7.75 -2.65
N LEU A 150 -15.52 -6.90 -2.96
CA LEU A 150 -15.34 -5.65 -2.24
C LEU A 150 -16.46 -4.64 -2.57
N ALA A 151 -16.95 -4.61 -3.82
CA ALA A 151 -18.06 -3.75 -4.19
C ALA A 151 -19.39 -4.20 -3.55
N GLU A 152 -19.74 -5.49 -3.66
CA GLU A 152 -21.02 -6.02 -3.18
C GLU A 152 -21.11 -6.02 -1.65
N ARG A 153 -20.03 -6.40 -0.95
CA ARG A 153 -20.06 -6.54 0.51
C ARG A 153 -19.73 -5.26 1.26
N PHE A 154 -18.90 -4.39 0.69
CA PHE A 154 -18.35 -3.25 1.43
C PHE A 154 -18.53 -1.91 0.71
N GLY A 155 -19.02 -1.90 -0.55
CA GLY A 155 -19.16 -0.70 -1.36
C GLY A 155 -17.82 -0.08 -1.80
N ILE A 156 -16.72 -0.88 -1.79
CA ILE A 156 -15.37 -0.41 -2.08
C ILE A 156 -15.05 -0.57 -3.56
N ARG A 157 -14.36 0.44 -4.11
CA ARG A 157 -13.84 0.46 -5.47
C ARG A 157 -12.33 0.70 -5.47
N PHE A 158 -11.65 0.11 -6.44
CA PHE A 158 -10.22 0.28 -6.67
C PHE A 158 -9.90 0.14 -8.16
N ASN A 159 -8.70 0.57 -8.59
CA ASN A 159 -8.31 0.58 -9.99
C ASN A 159 -7.79 -0.78 -10.44
N ARG A 160 -6.72 -1.30 -9.84
CA ARG A 160 -6.02 -2.53 -10.24
C ARG A 160 -5.70 -3.41 -9.04
N LEU A 161 -5.58 -4.72 -9.29
CA LEU A 161 -5.01 -5.66 -8.34
C LEU A 161 -3.65 -6.12 -8.84
N TYR A 162 -2.62 -5.94 -8.04
CA TYR A 162 -1.32 -6.56 -8.27
C TYR A 162 -1.22 -7.85 -7.48
N THR A 163 -0.66 -8.88 -8.10
CA THR A 163 -0.31 -10.13 -7.43
C THR A 163 1.19 -10.22 -7.27
N ILE A 164 1.67 -10.49 -6.08
CA ILE A 164 3.09 -10.70 -5.80
C ILE A 164 3.34 -12.14 -5.36
N ALA A 165 4.52 -12.66 -5.68
CA ALA A 165 4.97 -13.95 -5.20
C ALA A 165 6.01 -13.75 -4.09
N ASN A 166 5.94 -14.59 -3.05
CA ASN A 166 6.94 -14.56 -1.99
C ASN A 166 8.26 -15.12 -2.50
N MET A 167 9.33 -14.34 -2.42
CA MET A 167 10.67 -14.82 -2.72
C MET A 167 11.27 -15.49 -1.48
N PRO A 168 11.91 -16.68 -1.62
CA PRO A 168 12.48 -17.43 -0.51
C PRO A 168 13.82 -16.83 -0.03
N ILE A 169 13.77 -15.59 0.48
CA ILE A 169 14.93 -14.85 1.00
C ILE A 169 14.78 -14.57 2.49
N GLN A 170 15.92 -14.42 3.17
CA GLN A 170 16.00 -14.06 4.58
C GLN A 170 15.05 -14.88 5.50
N ARG A 171 14.13 -14.19 6.22
CA ARG A 171 13.22 -14.82 7.18
C ARG A 171 12.34 -15.88 6.53
N PHE A 172 11.81 -15.60 5.36
CA PHE A 172 10.94 -16.54 4.66
C PHE A 172 11.70 -17.80 4.24
N ALA A 173 12.94 -17.66 3.72
CA ALA A 173 13.81 -18.81 3.44
C ALA A 173 14.12 -19.62 4.71
N ALA A 174 14.32 -18.98 5.84
CA ALA A 174 14.56 -19.68 7.12
C ALA A 174 13.35 -20.51 7.54
N VAL A 175 12.13 -19.95 7.43
CA VAL A 175 10.88 -20.67 7.73
C VAL A 175 10.70 -21.86 6.80
N LEU A 176 10.93 -21.70 5.50
CA LEU A 176 10.80 -22.80 4.53
C LEU A 176 11.81 -23.92 4.80
N ARG A 177 13.05 -23.60 5.17
CA ARG A 177 14.05 -24.60 5.57
C ARG A 177 13.61 -25.38 6.81
N GLN A 178 13.06 -24.70 7.83
CA GLN A 178 12.56 -25.37 9.04
C GLN A 178 11.38 -26.30 8.74
N GLN A 179 10.59 -25.99 7.71
CA GLN A 179 9.44 -26.79 7.26
C GLN A 179 9.81 -27.85 6.23
N GLY A 180 11.08 -27.98 5.83
CA GLY A 180 11.52 -28.92 4.81
C GLY A 180 11.00 -28.61 3.40
N GLN A 181 10.71 -27.34 3.13
CA GLN A 181 10.16 -26.85 1.85
C GLN A 181 11.21 -26.13 0.99
N LEU A 182 12.46 -26.10 1.44
CA LEU A 182 13.60 -25.43 0.77
C LEU A 182 14.89 -26.21 1.03
#